data_1254de2559fdda5d31468d5aba8dae2e
#
_entry.id   1254de2559fdda5d31468d5aba8dae2e
#
_cell.length_a   1.000
_cell.length_b   1.000
_cell.length_c   1.000
_cell.angle_alpha   90.00
_cell.angle_beta   90.00
_cell.angle_gamma   90.00
#
_symmetry.space_group_name_H-M   'P 1'
#
loop_
_entity.id
_entity.type
_entity.pdbx_description
1 polymer ?
#
loop_
_entity_poly.entity_id
_entity_poly.type
_entity_poly.pdbx_seq_one_letter_code
_entity_poly.pdbx_strand_id
1 'polypeptide(L)'
;AKVIRSGKVSPADPQAQEIHGSPPARVDGIVTTGDVVRVGPLRLTAFATPGHTEGSTSWYWKSCEGTDCRTITYVDSITALPLGTYRFADHPDRVAMFRKTIAEVAALECGILLTPHPAASAMFERMSGARPLEEPGSCKALADSAARRLDAALGKGADK
;
A
#
# COMPACT_ATOMS: atom_id res chain seq x y z
N ALA A 1 13.48 1.03 -5.81
CA ALA A 1 14.47 1.24 -6.88
C ALA A 1 15.40 0.03 -7.06
N LYS A 2 15.99 -0.57 -5.97
CA LYS A 2 16.94 -1.71 -6.07
C LYS A 2 16.34 -2.90 -6.82
N VAL A 3 15.13 -3.35 -6.42
CA VAL A 3 14.43 -4.48 -7.03
C VAL A 3 14.18 -4.23 -8.53
N ILE A 4 13.69 -3.05 -8.91
CA ILE A 4 13.42 -2.70 -10.31
C ILE A 4 14.69 -2.73 -11.14
N ARG A 5 15.80 -2.17 -10.64
CA ARG A 5 17.08 -2.15 -11.35
C ARG A 5 17.72 -3.53 -11.51
N SER A 6 17.60 -4.38 -10.50
CA SER A 6 18.22 -5.70 -10.51
C SER A 6 17.32 -6.80 -11.05
N GLY A 7 16.01 -6.60 -11.06
CA GLY A 7 15.03 -7.64 -11.32
C GLY A 7 14.93 -8.71 -10.22
N LYS A 8 15.69 -8.56 -9.13
CA LYS A 8 15.78 -9.57 -8.07
C LYS A 8 14.94 -9.16 -6.85
N VAL A 9 14.17 -10.10 -6.32
CA VAL A 9 13.44 -9.92 -5.06
C VAL A 9 14.43 -9.80 -3.91
N SER A 10 14.13 -8.94 -2.93
CA SER A 10 14.91 -8.84 -1.70
C SER A 10 14.76 -10.13 -0.88
N PRO A 11 15.85 -10.75 -0.40
CA PRO A 11 15.74 -11.91 0.49
C PRO A 11 14.99 -11.61 1.80
N ALA A 12 14.92 -10.35 2.20
CA ALA A 12 14.16 -9.89 3.38
C ALA A 12 12.68 -9.68 3.11
N ASP A 13 12.22 -9.88 1.87
CA ASP A 13 10.80 -9.76 1.55
C ASP A 13 10.00 -10.95 2.11
N PRO A 14 8.87 -10.71 2.80
CA PRO A 14 8.03 -11.79 3.34
C PRO A 14 7.54 -12.81 2.31
N GLN A 15 7.58 -12.45 1.04
CA GLN A 15 7.13 -13.27 -0.06
C GLN A 15 8.27 -13.83 -0.92
N ALA A 16 9.54 -13.62 -0.52
CA ALA A 16 10.73 -13.93 -1.32
C ALA A 16 10.83 -15.40 -1.78
N GLN A 17 10.20 -16.32 -1.05
CA GLN A 17 10.23 -17.76 -1.39
C GLN A 17 9.24 -18.13 -2.52
N GLU A 18 8.20 -17.32 -2.72
CA GLU A 18 7.09 -17.64 -3.63
C GLU A 18 7.07 -16.75 -4.87
N ILE A 19 7.67 -15.55 -4.78
CA ILE A 19 7.69 -14.63 -5.91
C ILE A 19 9.02 -14.68 -6.65
N HIS A 20 8.93 -14.76 -7.96
CA HIS A 20 10.08 -14.68 -8.83
C HIS A 20 10.40 -13.22 -9.16
N GLY A 21 11.66 -12.95 -9.47
CA GLY A 21 12.07 -11.65 -9.98
C GLY A 21 11.41 -11.31 -11.33
N SER A 22 11.58 -10.08 -11.75
CA SER A 22 11.15 -9.59 -13.05
C SER A 22 12.36 -9.20 -13.90
N PRO A 23 12.23 -9.04 -15.22
CA PRO A 23 13.29 -8.43 -16.01
C PRO A 23 13.71 -7.09 -15.40
N PRO A 24 15.02 -6.79 -15.33
CA PRO A 24 15.50 -5.48 -14.88
C PRO A 24 14.91 -4.35 -15.72
N ALA A 25 14.54 -3.26 -15.06
CA ALA A 25 14.04 -2.07 -15.75
C ALA A 25 14.83 -0.82 -15.37
N ARG A 26 14.87 0.14 -16.29
CA ARG A 26 15.46 1.45 -16.05
C ARG A 26 14.66 2.20 -14.99
N VAL A 27 15.36 2.84 -14.08
CA VAL A 27 14.77 3.73 -13.06
C VAL A 27 15.25 5.15 -13.34
N ASP A 28 14.34 6.01 -13.79
CA ASP A 28 14.64 7.40 -14.15
C ASP A 28 14.63 8.33 -12.93
N GLY A 29 13.90 7.98 -11.89
CA GLY A 29 13.80 8.76 -10.64
C GLY A 29 13.49 7.90 -9.43
N ILE A 30 13.78 8.45 -8.26
CA ILE A 30 13.40 7.89 -6.95
C ILE A 30 12.56 8.94 -6.25
N VAL A 31 11.47 8.53 -5.65
CA VAL A 31 10.60 9.41 -4.89
C VAL A 31 10.65 9.07 -3.40
N THR A 32 10.46 10.09 -2.59
CA THR A 32 10.28 10.02 -1.14
C THR A 32 8.95 10.66 -0.75
N THR A 33 8.54 10.50 0.50
CA THR A 33 7.31 11.13 1.00
C THR A 33 7.35 12.65 0.81
N GLY A 34 6.30 13.19 0.19
CA GLY A 34 6.16 14.60 -0.14
C GLY A 34 6.60 14.99 -1.55
N ASP A 35 7.33 14.11 -2.25
CA ASP A 35 7.70 14.38 -3.64
C ASP A 35 6.48 14.39 -4.55
N VAL A 36 6.51 15.27 -5.54
CA VAL A 36 5.42 15.44 -6.52
C VAL A 36 5.89 15.03 -7.91
N VAL A 37 5.25 13.99 -8.43
CA VAL A 37 5.40 13.58 -9.84
C VAL A 37 4.30 14.26 -10.67
N ARG A 38 4.69 14.85 -11.79
CA ARG A 38 3.76 15.49 -12.73
C ARG A 38 3.55 14.60 -13.94
N VAL A 39 2.29 14.36 -14.29
CA VAL A 39 1.89 13.63 -15.51
C VAL A 39 0.80 14.45 -16.20
N GLY A 40 1.19 15.21 -17.23
CA GLY A 40 0.31 16.21 -17.82
C GLY A 40 -0.18 17.22 -16.76
N PRO A 41 -1.49 17.43 -16.63
CA PRO A 41 -2.06 18.32 -15.61
C PRO A 41 -2.06 17.74 -14.20
N LEU A 42 -1.85 16.44 -14.03
CA LEU A 42 -1.92 15.77 -12.74
C LEU A 42 -0.66 16.04 -11.92
N ARG A 43 -0.85 16.16 -10.61
CA ARG A 43 0.21 16.33 -9.60
C ARG A 43 0.02 15.25 -8.54
N LEU A 44 0.75 14.15 -8.68
CA LEU A 44 0.68 13.03 -7.77
C LEU A 44 1.72 13.22 -6.66
N THR A 45 1.25 13.30 -5.41
CA THR A 45 2.14 13.37 -4.24
C THR A 45 2.39 11.98 -3.71
N ALA A 46 3.66 11.60 -3.58
CA ALA A 46 4.08 10.32 -3.04
C ALA A 46 4.03 10.33 -1.51
N PHE A 47 3.69 9.21 -0.90
CA PHE A 47 3.98 8.92 0.49
C PHE A 47 4.38 7.46 0.67
N ALA A 48 5.45 7.23 1.42
CA ALA A 48 5.96 5.89 1.65
C ALA A 48 5.03 5.10 2.57
N THR A 49 4.69 3.88 2.16
CA THR A 49 3.86 2.94 2.94
C THR A 49 4.57 1.59 3.08
N PRO A 50 5.81 1.56 3.63
CA PRO A 50 6.59 0.33 3.73
C PRO A 50 5.93 -0.67 4.68
N GLY A 51 6.20 -1.94 4.43
CA GLY A 51 5.67 -3.05 5.24
C GLY A 51 5.45 -4.28 4.40
N HIS A 52 4.47 -4.26 3.51
CA HIS A 52 4.23 -5.33 2.53
C HIS A 52 5.48 -5.55 1.65
N THR A 53 6.02 -4.48 1.11
CA THR A 53 7.38 -4.42 0.57
C THR A 53 8.15 -3.25 1.19
N GLU A 54 9.47 -3.26 1.12
CA GLU A 54 10.30 -2.16 1.63
C GLU A 54 10.11 -0.86 0.86
N GLY A 55 9.77 -0.96 -0.41
CA GLY A 55 9.64 0.17 -1.32
C GLY A 55 8.21 0.57 -1.64
N SER A 56 7.25 0.09 -0.88
CA SER A 56 5.82 0.38 -1.07
C SER A 56 5.58 1.88 -1.01
N THR A 57 4.91 2.40 -2.02
CA THR A 57 4.65 3.84 -2.19
C THR A 57 3.22 4.05 -2.60
N SER A 58 2.53 4.85 -1.83
CA SER A 58 1.15 5.29 -2.06
C SER A 58 1.14 6.70 -2.63
N TRP A 59 0.01 7.10 -3.18
CA TRP A 59 -0.11 8.36 -3.91
C TRP A 59 -1.44 9.03 -3.64
N TYR A 60 -1.45 10.36 -3.60
CA TYR A 60 -2.70 11.11 -3.62
C TYR A 60 -2.60 12.30 -4.58
N TRP A 61 -3.73 12.67 -5.14
CA TRP A 61 -3.85 13.83 -6.04
C TRP A 61 -5.28 14.37 -6.07
N LYS A 62 -5.44 15.54 -6.62
CA LYS A 62 -6.76 16.09 -6.96
C LYS A 62 -7.08 15.83 -8.42
N SER A 63 -8.29 15.35 -8.69
CA SER A 63 -8.88 15.23 -10.02
C SER A 63 -10.11 16.12 -10.08
N CYS A 64 -10.21 16.93 -11.15
CA CYS A 64 -11.28 17.91 -11.29
C CYS A 64 -12.04 17.71 -12.60
N GLU A 65 -13.36 17.84 -12.52
CA GLU A 65 -14.23 18.03 -13.67
C GLU A 65 -14.84 19.44 -13.58
N GLY A 66 -14.35 20.38 -14.37
CA GLY A 66 -14.63 21.80 -14.20
C GLY A 66 -14.16 22.30 -12.83
N THR A 67 -15.10 22.75 -12.00
CA THR A 67 -14.86 23.24 -10.63
C THR A 67 -15.04 22.16 -9.55
N ASP A 68 -15.59 21.00 -9.91
CA ASP A 68 -15.77 19.88 -8.97
C ASP A 68 -14.46 19.08 -8.89
N CYS A 69 -13.75 19.24 -7.79
CA CYS A 69 -12.46 18.61 -7.53
C CYS A 69 -12.58 17.58 -6.41
N ARG A 70 -12.10 16.36 -6.69
CA ARG A 70 -12.07 15.27 -5.72
C ARG A 70 -10.65 14.85 -5.40
N THR A 71 -10.42 14.51 -4.15
CA THR A 71 -9.16 13.86 -3.75
C THR A 71 -9.25 12.37 -4.10
N ILE A 72 -8.23 11.88 -4.77
CA ILE A 72 -8.04 10.45 -5.04
C ILE A 72 -6.80 10.01 -4.29
N THR A 73 -6.93 8.92 -3.55
CA THR A 73 -5.81 8.32 -2.81
C THR A 73 -5.66 6.87 -3.23
N TYR A 74 -4.52 6.56 -3.83
CA TYR A 74 -4.09 5.19 -4.06
C TYR A 74 -3.24 4.74 -2.88
N VAL A 75 -3.73 3.80 -2.11
CA VAL A 75 -2.96 3.15 -1.03
C VAL A 75 -2.44 1.82 -1.55
N ASP A 76 -1.12 1.69 -1.64
CA ASP A 76 -0.45 0.44 -1.99
C ASP A 76 -0.76 -0.64 -0.95
N SER A 77 -0.43 -1.91 -1.24
CA SER A 77 -0.72 -2.99 -0.31
C SER A 77 -0.10 -2.76 1.05
N ILE A 78 -0.93 -2.76 2.10
CA ILE A 78 -0.52 -2.73 3.51
C ILE A 78 -0.90 -4.03 4.22
N THR A 79 -1.05 -5.12 3.44
CA THR A 79 -1.43 -6.44 3.97
C THR A 79 -0.19 -7.21 4.43
N ALA A 80 -0.19 -7.67 5.67
CA ALA A 80 0.80 -8.63 6.15
C ALA A 80 0.49 -10.01 5.57
N LEU A 81 1.33 -10.45 4.64
CA LEU A 81 1.19 -11.74 3.94
C LEU A 81 2.50 -12.53 4.10
N PRO A 82 2.60 -13.40 5.12
CA PRO A 82 3.73 -14.32 5.23
C PRO A 82 3.55 -15.46 4.24
N LEU A 83 4.56 -15.72 3.42
CA LEU A 83 4.59 -16.87 2.51
C LEU A 83 5.74 -17.83 2.87
N GLY A 84 5.57 -19.09 2.53
CA GLY A 84 6.55 -20.12 2.85
C GLY A 84 6.81 -20.24 4.35
N THR A 85 8.06 -20.13 4.74
CA THR A 85 8.51 -20.23 6.16
C THR A 85 8.66 -18.88 6.86
N TYR A 86 8.31 -17.76 6.22
CA TYR A 86 8.46 -16.43 6.81
C TYR A 86 7.54 -16.25 8.01
N ARG A 87 8.10 -15.78 9.13
CA ARG A 87 7.37 -15.48 10.36
C ARG A 87 7.59 -14.03 10.77
N PHE A 88 6.52 -13.25 10.85
CA PHE A 88 6.61 -11.85 11.29
C PHE A 88 7.16 -11.71 12.72
N ALA A 89 6.92 -12.69 13.59
CA ALA A 89 7.44 -12.70 14.97
C ALA A 89 8.98 -12.65 15.03
N ASP A 90 9.67 -13.17 14.00
CA ASP A 90 11.13 -13.17 13.92
C ASP A 90 11.71 -11.86 13.36
N HIS A 91 10.82 -10.92 12.96
CA HIS A 91 11.20 -9.65 12.32
C HIS A 91 10.52 -8.43 12.98
N PRO A 92 10.88 -8.11 14.25
CA PRO A 92 10.22 -7.03 15.01
C PRO A 92 10.31 -5.66 14.32
N ASP A 93 11.39 -5.37 13.63
CA ASP A 93 11.55 -4.12 12.87
C ASP A 93 10.53 -4.01 11.73
N ARG A 94 10.25 -5.13 11.03
CA ARG A 94 9.24 -5.18 9.99
C ARG A 94 7.83 -4.98 10.58
N VAL A 95 7.56 -5.57 11.73
CA VAL A 95 6.28 -5.39 12.45
C VAL A 95 6.10 -3.92 12.86
N ALA A 96 7.14 -3.29 13.41
CA ALA A 96 7.10 -1.88 13.77
C ALA A 96 6.84 -0.98 12.54
N MET A 97 7.50 -1.29 11.42
CA MET A 97 7.29 -0.60 10.14
C MET A 97 5.83 -0.73 9.66
N PHE A 98 5.24 -1.94 9.68
CA PHE A 98 3.83 -2.14 9.35
C PHE A 98 2.90 -1.34 10.25
N ARG A 99 3.10 -1.39 11.57
CA ARG A 99 2.26 -0.66 12.52
C ARG A 99 2.31 0.84 12.29
N LYS A 100 3.49 1.39 12.00
CA LYS A 100 3.65 2.80 11.64
C LYS A 100 2.86 3.13 10.37
N THR A 101 3.04 2.39 9.29
CA THR A 101 2.32 2.58 8.03
C THR A 101 0.80 2.49 8.21
N ILE A 102 0.32 1.49 8.96
CA ILE A 102 -1.10 1.31 9.25
C ILE A 102 -1.66 2.54 10.00
N ALA A 103 -0.95 3.04 10.99
CA ALA A 103 -1.36 4.23 11.75
C ALA A 103 -1.40 5.50 10.86
N GLU A 104 -0.41 5.67 9.99
CA GLU A 104 -0.36 6.79 9.04
C GLU A 104 -1.51 6.73 8.04
N VAL A 105 -1.81 5.55 7.47
CA VAL A 105 -2.95 5.35 6.57
C VAL A 105 -4.28 5.58 7.28
N ALA A 106 -4.42 5.13 8.54
CA ALA A 106 -5.64 5.36 9.33
C ALA A 106 -5.97 6.83 9.55
N ALA A 107 -4.95 7.69 9.58
CA ALA A 107 -5.09 9.13 9.78
C ALA A 107 -5.42 9.91 8.50
N LEU A 108 -5.43 9.25 7.33
CA LEU A 108 -5.71 9.92 6.05
C LEU A 108 -7.20 10.13 5.82
N GLU A 109 -7.53 11.30 5.30
CA GLU A 109 -8.82 11.54 4.64
C GLU A 109 -8.69 11.20 3.15
N CYS A 110 -9.08 9.98 2.78
CA CYS A 110 -8.78 9.42 1.46
C CYS A 110 -9.56 10.02 0.29
N GLY A 111 -10.74 10.59 0.50
CA GLY A 111 -11.64 10.89 -0.62
C GLY A 111 -12.03 9.59 -1.35
N ILE A 112 -11.67 9.48 -2.63
CA ILE A 112 -11.84 8.25 -3.40
C ILE A 112 -10.65 7.33 -3.14
N LEU A 113 -10.86 6.25 -2.39
CA LEU A 113 -9.83 5.27 -2.10
C LEU A 113 -9.66 4.26 -3.23
N LEU A 114 -8.43 4.09 -3.71
CA LEU A 114 -8.01 3.05 -4.64
C LEU A 114 -6.98 2.14 -3.97
N THR A 115 -6.98 0.87 -4.33
CA THR A 115 -6.02 -0.13 -3.84
C THR A 115 -5.60 -1.08 -4.97
N PRO A 116 -4.41 -1.72 -4.90
CA PRO A 116 -3.96 -2.65 -5.94
C PRO A 116 -4.86 -3.90 -6.04
N HIS A 117 -5.55 -4.25 -4.94
CA HIS A 117 -6.58 -5.28 -4.93
C HIS A 117 -7.95 -4.62 -4.82
N PRO A 118 -8.76 -4.57 -5.89
CA PRO A 118 -10.03 -3.83 -5.93
C PRO A 118 -10.99 -4.15 -4.78
N ALA A 119 -11.04 -5.42 -4.36
CA ALA A 119 -11.89 -5.86 -3.26
C ALA A 119 -11.51 -5.22 -1.90
N ALA A 120 -10.25 -4.83 -1.70
CA ALA A 120 -9.80 -4.20 -0.45
C ALA A 120 -10.38 -2.80 -0.22
N SER A 121 -10.79 -2.13 -1.31
CA SER A 121 -11.44 -0.82 -1.29
C SER A 121 -12.89 -0.85 -1.78
N ALA A 122 -13.49 -2.03 -1.99
CA ALA A 122 -14.79 -2.18 -2.62
C ALA A 122 -14.92 -1.37 -3.93
N MET A 123 -13.84 -1.37 -4.74
CA MET A 123 -13.72 -0.47 -5.89
C MET A 123 -14.81 -0.71 -6.93
N PHE A 124 -15.12 -1.97 -7.25
CA PHE A 124 -16.12 -2.30 -8.26
C PHE A 124 -17.55 -1.94 -7.82
N GLU A 125 -17.88 -2.14 -6.55
CA GLU A 125 -19.17 -1.75 -5.98
C GLU A 125 -19.34 -0.23 -5.99
N ARG A 126 -18.27 0.52 -5.74
CA ARG A 126 -18.29 1.98 -5.81
C ARG A 126 -18.38 2.48 -7.25
N MET A 127 -17.64 1.87 -8.18
CA MET A 127 -17.72 2.23 -9.60
C MET A 127 -19.05 1.90 -10.24
N SER A 128 -19.75 0.86 -9.79
CA SER A 128 -21.09 0.51 -10.24
C SER A 128 -22.21 1.35 -9.62
N GLY A 129 -21.89 2.19 -8.64
CA GLY A 129 -22.88 2.98 -7.90
C GLY A 129 -23.60 2.21 -6.79
N ALA A 130 -23.23 0.95 -6.52
CA ALA A 130 -23.79 0.17 -5.42
C ALA A 130 -23.34 0.69 -4.03
N ARG A 131 -22.26 1.48 -4.00
CA ARG A 131 -21.77 2.22 -2.82
C ARG A 131 -21.36 3.62 -3.23
N PRO A 132 -21.31 4.59 -2.29
CA PRO A 132 -20.79 5.93 -2.57
C PRO A 132 -19.34 5.87 -3.11
N LEU A 133 -19.03 6.70 -4.09
CA LEU A 133 -17.69 6.77 -4.66
C LEU A 133 -16.66 7.25 -3.62
N GLU A 134 -17.05 8.25 -2.83
CA GLU A 134 -16.31 8.69 -1.63
C GLU A 134 -17.04 8.17 -0.39
N GLU A 135 -16.28 7.55 0.50
CA GLU A 135 -16.80 6.99 1.74
C GLU A 135 -15.92 7.48 2.90
N PRO A 136 -16.45 8.37 3.77
CA PRO A 136 -15.71 8.83 4.93
C PRO A 136 -15.19 7.66 5.77
N GLY A 137 -13.93 7.75 6.22
CA GLY A 137 -13.30 6.69 7.01
C GLY A 137 -12.83 5.46 6.21
N SER A 138 -12.90 5.46 4.88
CA SER A 138 -12.44 4.32 4.07
C SER A 138 -10.97 3.95 4.30
N CYS A 139 -10.08 4.92 4.47
CA CYS A 139 -8.69 4.67 4.83
C CYS A 139 -8.55 4.08 6.22
N LYS A 140 -9.33 4.55 7.18
CA LYS A 140 -9.34 3.96 8.52
C LYS A 140 -9.82 2.50 8.48
N ALA A 141 -10.87 2.21 7.73
CA ALA A 141 -11.41 0.85 7.59
C ALA A 141 -10.38 -0.09 6.92
N LEU A 142 -9.66 0.39 5.90
CA LEU A 142 -8.56 -0.34 5.27
C LEU A 142 -7.44 -0.63 6.28
N ALA A 143 -7.03 0.37 7.03
CA ALA A 143 -5.99 0.26 8.05
C ALA A 143 -6.38 -0.68 9.19
N ASP A 144 -7.62 -0.61 9.69
CA ASP A 144 -8.15 -1.52 10.71
C ASP A 144 -8.15 -2.98 10.21
N SER A 145 -8.46 -3.20 8.92
CA SER A 145 -8.38 -4.53 8.31
C SER A 145 -6.93 -5.04 8.24
N ALA A 146 -6.00 -4.15 7.87
CA ALA A 146 -4.57 -4.48 7.82
C ALA A 146 -4.00 -4.80 9.21
N ALA A 147 -4.41 -4.05 10.24
CA ALA A 147 -4.02 -4.29 11.63
C ALA A 147 -4.44 -5.69 12.09
N ARG A 148 -5.71 -6.06 11.87
CA ARG A 148 -6.21 -7.42 12.20
C ARG A 148 -5.43 -8.52 11.48
N ARG A 149 -5.08 -8.32 10.20
CA ARG A 149 -4.28 -9.29 9.45
C ARG A 149 -2.86 -9.43 9.99
N LEU A 150 -2.24 -8.32 10.38
CA LEU A 150 -0.92 -8.35 11.01
C LEU A 150 -0.96 -9.10 12.36
N ASP A 151 -1.96 -8.81 13.20
CA ASP A 151 -2.12 -9.48 14.49
C ASP A 151 -2.37 -10.98 14.31
N ALA A 152 -3.20 -11.36 13.34
CA ALA A 152 -3.40 -12.77 12.99
C ALA A 152 -2.13 -13.47 12.45
N ALA A 153 -1.30 -12.75 11.70
CA ALA A 153 -0.02 -13.28 11.22
C ALA A 153 1.01 -13.44 12.34
N LEU A 154 0.96 -12.61 13.37
CA LEU A 154 1.77 -12.73 14.59
C LEU A 154 1.29 -13.88 15.47
N GLY A 155 -0.03 -14.06 15.67
CA GLY A 155 -0.62 -15.13 16.48
C GLY A 155 -0.33 -16.54 15.94
N LYS A 156 -0.33 -16.72 14.62
CA LYS A 156 0.05 -18.00 13.99
C LYS A 156 1.51 -18.44 14.26
N GLY A 157 2.34 -17.56 14.81
CA GLY A 157 3.71 -17.84 15.19
C GLY A 157 3.89 -18.30 16.65
N ALA A 158 2.87 -18.15 17.49
CA ALA A 158 2.95 -18.47 18.93
C ALA A 158 2.63 -19.93 19.26
N ASP A 159 2.02 -20.68 18.34
CA ASP A 159 1.51 -22.05 18.56
C ASP A 159 2.40 -23.15 17.96
N LYS A 160 3.70 -22.95 17.85
CA LYS A 160 4.65 -23.99 17.40
C LYS A 160 5.89 -24.08 18.25
#